data_f1083b905770e04357e656c3fc01ea63
#
_entry.id   f1083b905770e04357e656c3fc01ea63
#
_cell.length_a   1.000
_cell.length_b   1.000
_cell.length_c   1.000
_cell.angle_alpha   90.00
_cell.angle_beta   90.00
_cell.angle_gamma   90.00
#
_symmetry.space_group_name_H-M   'P 1'
#
loop_
_entity.id
_entity.type
_entity.pdbx_description
1 polymer ?
#
loop_
_entity_poly.entity_id
_entity_poly.type
_entity_poly.pdbx_seq_one_letter_code
_entity_poly.pdbx_strand_id
1 'polypeptide(L)'
;RPGGYAGYLGKRYDPLFTSCDPKYETRGNFYDPVLPLGAPLPPALQSLDDLTIARIDQRRSLLEQVNDRFDRFSSEAAMVAMNGFQQQAFSLLTSGKTRAAFDLSQESNQVHSRYGRHLYGQCMLAARRLVEAGTTFVAVNWEVDVEKIGGHWDMHHNNFRMLKFNLPILDQICTALFEDLAQRGLLDSTLVVVTGE
;
A
#
# COMPACT_ATOMS: atom_id res chain seq x y z
N ARG A 1 -7.92 -12.44 0.58
CA ARG A 1 -8.33 -11.46 1.60
C ARG A 1 -9.61 -10.78 1.14
N PRO A 2 -10.59 -10.49 2.03
CA PRO A 2 -11.73 -9.65 1.70
C PRO A 2 -11.24 -8.30 1.17
N GLY A 3 -11.87 -7.78 0.11
CA GLY A 3 -11.44 -6.53 -0.52
C GLY A 3 -10.15 -6.62 -1.34
N GLY A 4 -9.60 -7.81 -1.55
CA GLY A 4 -8.40 -8.02 -2.34
C GLY A 4 -8.57 -7.78 -3.84
N TYR A 5 -9.82 -7.68 -4.30
CA TYR A 5 -10.16 -7.44 -5.70
C TYR A 5 -11.34 -6.49 -5.80
N ALA A 6 -11.40 -5.75 -6.89
CA ALA A 6 -12.47 -4.79 -7.17
C ALA A 6 -13.83 -5.42 -7.49
N GLY A 7 -13.90 -6.76 -7.61
CA GLY A 7 -15.13 -7.49 -7.85
C GLY A 7 -15.78 -7.11 -9.18
N TYR A 8 -17.06 -6.71 -9.12
CA TYR A 8 -17.82 -6.36 -10.33
C TYR A 8 -17.32 -5.09 -11.04
N LEU A 9 -16.54 -4.24 -10.37
CA LEU A 9 -15.92 -3.07 -10.99
C LEU A 9 -14.81 -3.46 -11.97
N GLY A 10 -14.36 -4.70 -11.91
CA GLY A 10 -13.35 -5.25 -12.81
C GLY A 10 -11.91 -4.92 -12.40
N LYS A 11 -10.98 -5.67 -12.95
CA LYS A 11 -9.53 -5.64 -12.61
C LYS A 11 -8.86 -4.29 -12.69
N ARG A 12 -9.40 -3.35 -13.47
CA ARG A 12 -8.88 -1.99 -13.57
C ARG A 12 -8.86 -1.25 -12.21
N TYR A 13 -9.75 -1.66 -11.32
CA TYR A 13 -9.94 -1.04 -10.02
C TYR A 13 -9.41 -1.93 -8.87
N ASP A 14 -8.68 -2.99 -9.22
CA ASP A 14 -8.01 -3.79 -8.19
C ASP A 14 -7.03 -2.93 -7.41
N PRO A 15 -7.00 -3.04 -6.07
CA PRO A 15 -6.10 -2.25 -5.25
C PRO A 15 -4.63 -2.69 -5.43
N LEU A 16 -3.73 -1.72 -5.32
CA LEU A 16 -2.31 -1.99 -5.19
C LEU A 16 -2.02 -2.41 -3.75
N PHE A 17 -1.50 -3.61 -3.57
CA PHE A 17 -1.08 -4.10 -2.27
C PHE A 17 0.37 -3.75 -1.96
N THR A 18 0.61 -3.40 -0.70
CA THR A 18 1.96 -3.37 -0.15
C THR A 18 2.19 -4.63 0.68
N SER A 19 3.42 -5.08 0.77
CA SER A 19 3.88 -6.09 1.70
C SER A 19 4.84 -5.47 2.72
N CYS A 20 5.14 -6.19 3.79
CA CYS A 20 6.25 -5.81 4.65
C CYS A 20 7.60 -6.03 3.96
N ASP A 21 8.66 -5.46 4.53
CA ASP A 21 10.03 -5.73 4.07
C ASP A 21 10.30 -7.25 4.12
N PRO A 22 10.74 -7.89 3.03
CA PRO A 22 10.96 -9.34 2.95
C PRO A 22 11.85 -9.91 4.04
N LYS A 23 12.78 -9.15 4.58
CA LYS A 23 13.63 -9.58 5.71
C LYS A 23 12.87 -9.79 7.01
N TYR A 24 11.64 -9.26 7.10
CA TYR A 24 10.74 -9.42 8.24
C TYR A 24 9.55 -10.35 7.94
N GLU A 25 9.48 -10.91 6.74
CA GLU A 25 8.45 -11.89 6.41
C GLU A 25 8.67 -13.18 7.20
N THR A 26 7.62 -13.64 7.88
CA THR A 26 7.60 -14.97 8.45
C THR A 26 6.99 -15.94 7.44
N ARG A 27 7.72 -17.02 7.14
CA ARG A 27 7.25 -18.01 6.18
C ARG A 27 6.18 -18.90 6.80
N GLY A 28 5.04 -19.02 6.12
CA GLY A 28 4.33 -20.30 6.10
C GLY A 28 3.01 -20.40 6.85
N ASN A 29 2.23 -19.34 7.07
CA ASN A 29 0.84 -19.48 7.51
C ASN A 29 -0.12 -18.66 6.66
N PHE A 30 -1.37 -19.15 6.56
CA PHE A 30 -2.47 -18.54 5.80
C PHE A 30 -2.76 -17.08 6.21
N TYR A 31 -2.48 -16.75 7.45
CA TYR A 31 -2.41 -15.39 7.98
C TYR A 31 -0.93 -15.06 8.11
N ASP A 32 -0.29 -14.62 7.01
CA ASP A 32 1.10 -14.17 7.09
C ASP A 32 1.21 -13.10 8.16
N PRO A 33 1.82 -13.42 9.31
CA PRO A 33 2.02 -12.42 10.32
C PRO A 33 3.01 -11.43 9.78
N VAL A 34 2.50 -10.30 9.35
CA VAL A 34 3.33 -9.14 9.08
C VAL A 34 3.96 -8.79 10.40
N LEU A 35 5.25 -9.05 10.56
CA LEU A 35 5.97 -8.63 11.75
C LEU A 35 5.78 -7.12 11.92
N PRO A 36 5.49 -6.60 13.13
CA PRO A 36 5.24 -5.18 13.35
C PRO A 36 6.52 -4.33 13.25
N LEU A 37 7.47 -4.79 12.47
CA LEU A 37 8.77 -4.16 12.23
C LEU A 37 8.92 -3.88 10.74
N GLY A 38 9.61 -2.79 10.42
CA GLY A 38 9.89 -2.42 9.04
C GLY A 38 8.94 -1.37 8.49
N ALA A 39 9.02 -1.14 7.19
CA ALA A 39 8.20 -0.21 6.45
C ALA A 39 7.41 -0.94 5.36
N PRO A 40 6.23 -0.41 4.95
CA PRO A 40 5.49 -1.00 3.84
C PRO A 40 6.29 -0.83 2.54
N LEU A 41 6.46 -1.93 1.83
CA LEU A 41 7.11 -1.94 0.52
C LEU A 41 6.07 -2.28 -0.54
N PRO A 42 5.93 -1.46 -1.60
CA PRO A 42 5.15 -1.81 -2.77
C PRO A 42 5.98 -2.74 -3.68
N PRO A 43 5.68 -4.05 -3.74
CA PRO A 43 6.49 -5.00 -4.53
C PRO A 43 6.57 -4.59 -6.00
N ALA A 44 5.48 -4.02 -6.52
CA ALA A 44 5.41 -3.55 -7.91
C ALA A 44 6.32 -2.34 -8.20
N LEU A 45 6.77 -1.62 -7.18
CA LEU A 45 7.62 -0.42 -7.32
C LEU A 45 9.08 -0.69 -6.94
N GLN A 46 9.39 -1.89 -6.45
CA GLN A 46 10.78 -2.29 -6.24
C GLN A 46 11.45 -2.43 -7.61
N SER A 47 12.40 -1.55 -7.89
CA SER A 47 13.22 -1.71 -9.08
C SER A 47 14.09 -2.96 -8.90
N LEU A 48 13.97 -3.92 -9.81
CA LEU A 48 15.05 -4.88 -10.00
C LEU A 48 16.29 -4.08 -10.40
N ASP A 49 17.46 -4.39 -9.87
CA ASP A 49 18.71 -3.65 -10.07
C ASP A 49 19.02 -3.38 -11.55
N ASP A 50 18.51 -4.26 -12.43
CA ASP A 50 18.63 -4.15 -13.88
C ASP A 50 17.54 -3.32 -14.58
N LEU A 51 16.51 -2.84 -13.87
CA LEU A 51 15.34 -2.22 -14.48
C LEU A 51 15.40 -0.69 -14.37
N THR A 52 16.21 -0.07 -15.23
CA THR A 52 16.23 1.39 -15.37
C THR A 52 14.95 1.90 -16.04
N ILE A 53 14.59 3.17 -15.78
CA ILE A 53 13.44 3.83 -16.42
C ILE A 53 13.58 3.74 -17.94
N ALA A 54 14.78 3.95 -18.49
CA ALA A 54 15.04 3.81 -19.92
C ALA A 54 14.73 2.40 -20.47
N ARG A 55 15.05 1.34 -19.71
CA ARG A 55 14.69 -0.03 -20.09
C ARG A 55 13.18 -0.29 -20.01
N ILE A 56 12.52 0.33 -19.05
CA ILE A 56 11.05 0.25 -18.94
C ILE A 56 10.42 0.93 -20.16
N ASP A 57 10.87 2.12 -20.54
CA ASP A 57 10.36 2.84 -21.70
C ASP A 57 10.63 2.09 -23.02
N GLN A 58 11.82 1.48 -23.16
CA GLN A 58 12.12 0.63 -24.31
C GLN A 58 11.18 -0.58 -24.39
N ARG A 59 10.94 -1.26 -23.27
CA ARG A 59 9.99 -2.39 -23.22
C ARG A 59 8.57 -1.96 -23.54
N ARG A 60 8.16 -0.79 -23.07
CA ARG A 60 6.87 -0.18 -23.38
C ARG A 60 6.74 0.07 -24.88
N SER A 61 7.73 0.72 -25.50
CA SER A 61 7.74 1.00 -26.93
C SER A 61 7.69 -0.29 -27.78
N LEU A 62 8.41 -1.33 -27.34
CA LEU A 62 8.39 -2.64 -28.02
C LEU A 62 7.01 -3.31 -27.92
N LEU A 63 6.39 -3.23 -26.74
CA LEU A 63 5.06 -3.76 -26.51
C LEU A 63 4.00 -3.03 -27.33
N GLU A 64 4.09 -1.70 -27.42
CA GLU A 64 3.22 -0.88 -28.26
C GLU A 64 3.34 -1.29 -29.76
N GLN A 65 4.55 -1.49 -30.25
CA GLN A 65 4.78 -1.97 -31.63
C GLN A 65 4.20 -3.37 -31.88
N VAL A 66 4.28 -4.25 -30.89
CA VAL A 66 3.69 -5.60 -30.97
C VAL A 66 2.16 -5.51 -30.96
N ASN A 67 1.60 -4.72 -30.04
CA ASN A 67 0.15 -4.53 -29.90
C ASN A 67 -0.45 -3.90 -31.18
N ASP A 68 0.19 -2.88 -31.75
CA ASP A 68 -0.25 -2.25 -33.01
C ASP A 68 -0.33 -3.24 -34.18
N ARG A 69 0.52 -4.27 -34.18
CA ARG A 69 0.44 -5.33 -35.16
C ARG A 69 -0.68 -6.32 -34.89
N PHE A 70 -0.90 -6.66 -33.61
CA PHE A 70 -1.99 -7.54 -33.18
C PHE A 70 -3.37 -6.89 -33.32
N ASP A 71 -3.52 -5.60 -33.03
CA ASP A 71 -4.77 -4.86 -33.15
C ASP A 71 -5.29 -4.78 -34.60
N ARG A 72 -4.39 -4.92 -35.57
CA ARG A 72 -4.79 -5.05 -36.97
C ARG A 72 -5.44 -6.40 -37.33
N PHE A 73 -5.29 -7.40 -36.44
CA PHE A 73 -5.79 -8.77 -36.68
C PHE A 73 -6.92 -9.19 -35.70
N SER A 74 -7.15 -8.47 -34.64
CA SER A 74 -8.19 -8.83 -33.64
C SER A 74 -8.85 -7.62 -33.03
N SER A 75 -10.16 -7.49 -33.29
CA SER A 75 -11.04 -6.46 -32.70
C SER A 75 -11.69 -6.90 -31.39
N GLU A 76 -11.07 -7.76 -30.60
CA GLU A 76 -11.67 -8.29 -29.38
C GLU A 76 -11.54 -7.31 -28.20
N ALA A 77 -12.67 -7.04 -27.52
CA ALA A 77 -12.75 -6.19 -26.34
C ALA A 77 -11.75 -6.58 -25.22
N ALA A 78 -11.38 -7.85 -25.15
CA ALA A 78 -10.37 -8.36 -24.22
C ALA A 78 -8.96 -7.79 -24.47
N MET A 79 -8.58 -7.58 -25.72
CA MET A 79 -7.28 -7.00 -26.10
C MET A 79 -7.22 -5.50 -25.74
N VAL A 80 -8.30 -4.76 -26.00
CA VAL A 80 -8.39 -3.34 -25.63
C VAL A 80 -8.29 -3.17 -24.11
N ALA A 81 -8.95 -4.04 -23.34
CA ALA A 81 -8.85 -4.04 -21.89
C ALA A 81 -7.42 -4.36 -21.40
N MET A 82 -6.74 -5.33 -22.02
CA MET A 82 -5.35 -5.69 -21.69
C MET A 82 -4.39 -4.53 -21.92
N ASN A 83 -4.53 -3.82 -23.04
CA ASN A 83 -3.72 -2.63 -23.34
C ASN A 83 -3.91 -1.53 -22.28
N GLY A 84 -5.15 -1.33 -21.79
CA GLY A 84 -5.45 -0.41 -20.71
C GLY A 84 -4.75 -0.78 -19.39
N PHE A 85 -4.73 -2.06 -19.02
CA PHE A 85 -4.04 -2.53 -17.81
C PHE A 85 -2.52 -2.38 -17.90
N GLN A 86 -1.94 -2.65 -19.07
CA GLN A 86 -0.51 -2.47 -19.29
C GLN A 86 -0.11 -1.01 -19.19
N GLN A 87 -0.86 -0.09 -19.79
CA GLN A 87 -0.63 1.35 -19.68
C GLN A 87 -0.72 1.84 -18.24
N GLN A 88 -1.70 1.35 -17.48
CA GLN A 88 -1.84 1.70 -16.06
C GLN A 88 -0.67 1.19 -15.24
N ALA A 89 -0.21 -0.06 -15.46
CA ALA A 89 0.95 -0.63 -14.81
C ALA A 89 2.23 0.18 -15.12
N PHE A 90 2.46 0.52 -16.39
CA PHE A 90 3.60 1.37 -16.77
C PHE A 90 3.52 2.76 -16.14
N SER A 91 2.34 3.38 -16.10
CA SER A 91 2.13 4.67 -15.45
C SER A 91 2.48 4.63 -13.97
N LEU A 92 2.07 3.58 -13.25
CA LEU A 92 2.43 3.38 -11.86
C LEU A 92 3.95 3.21 -11.67
N LEU A 93 4.59 2.37 -12.49
CA LEU A 93 6.03 2.08 -12.41
C LEU A 93 6.89 3.31 -12.74
N THR A 94 6.45 4.15 -13.68
CA THR A 94 7.19 5.33 -14.13
C THR A 94 6.81 6.61 -13.40
N SER A 95 5.72 6.61 -12.61
CA SER A 95 5.27 7.77 -11.84
C SER A 95 6.27 8.12 -10.73
N GLY A 96 6.99 9.21 -10.92
CA GLY A 96 7.85 9.77 -9.87
C GLY A 96 7.08 10.13 -8.60
N LYS A 97 5.82 10.58 -8.73
CA LYS A 97 4.96 10.92 -7.59
C LYS A 97 4.61 9.70 -6.73
N THR A 98 4.19 8.61 -7.37
CA THR A 98 3.85 7.37 -6.65
C THR A 98 5.07 6.81 -5.93
N ARG A 99 6.21 6.75 -6.60
CA ARG A 99 7.46 6.29 -5.99
C ARG A 99 7.89 7.18 -4.82
N ALA A 100 7.83 8.49 -4.98
CA ALA A 100 8.15 9.45 -3.92
C ALA A 100 7.18 9.31 -2.73
N ALA A 101 5.90 9.03 -2.95
CA ALA A 101 4.94 8.83 -1.87
C ALA A 101 5.28 7.62 -0.98
N PHE A 102 5.81 6.55 -1.56
CA PHE A 102 6.27 5.37 -0.82
C PHE A 102 7.68 5.52 -0.21
N ASP A 103 8.44 6.52 -0.62
CA ASP A 103 9.77 6.78 -0.08
C ASP A 103 9.69 7.50 1.28
N LEU A 104 9.56 6.72 2.34
CA LEU A 104 9.47 7.24 3.70
C LEU A 104 10.79 7.86 4.19
N SER A 105 11.92 7.62 3.52
CA SER A 105 13.21 8.21 3.89
C SER A 105 13.23 9.73 3.74
N GLN A 106 12.29 10.30 2.98
CA GLN A 106 12.12 11.75 2.83
C GLN A 106 11.50 12.43 4.06
N GLU A 107 10.95 11.66 4.98
CA GLU A 107 10.37 12.19 6.20
C GLU A 107 11.43 12.35 7.31
N SER A 108 11.22 13.35 8.16
CA SER A 108 12.14 13.60 9.28
C SER A 108 12.03 12.49 10.33
N ASN A 109 13.11 12.31 11.10
CA ASN A 109 13.11 11.41 12.23
C ASN A 109 12.01 11.72 13.26
N GLN A 110 11.64 12.99 13.39
CA GLN A 110 10.57 13.44 14.28
C GLN A 110 9.21 12.92 13.80
N VAL A 111 8.93 12.99 12.51
CA VAL A 111 7.70 12.46 11.89
C VAL A 111 7.62 10.95 12.08
N HIS A 112 8.70 10.23 11.79
CA HIS A 112 8.75 8.78 12.04
C HIS A 112 8.44 8.41 13.49
N SER A 113 9.01 9.15 14.44
CA SER A 113 8.77 8.89 15.88
C SER A 113 7.36 9.24 16.30
N ARG A 114 6.75 10.28 15.71
CA ARG A 114 5.38 10.70 16.00
C ARG A 114 4.37 9.63 15.57
N TYR A 115 4.53 9.05 14.37
CA TYR A 115 3.68 7.93 13.89
C TYR A 115 4.01 6.60 14.59
N GLY A 116 5.18 6.47 15.19
CA GLY A 116 5.69 5.21 15.74
C GLY A 116 6.59 4.46 14.77
N ARG A 117 7.75 4.02 15.28
CA ARG A 117 8.77 3.29 14.49
C ARG A 117 8.47 1.80 14.42
N HIS A 118 7.24 1.45 14.17
CA HIS A 118 6.74 0.10 13.97
C HIS A 118 5.92 0.05 12.68
N LEU A 119 5.68 -1.12 12.15
CA LEU A 119 5.06 -1.31 10.84
C LEU A 119 3.76 -0.50 10.67
N TYR A 120 2.85 -0.54 11.66
CA TYR A 120 1.55 0.15 11.55
C TYR A 120 1.68 1.67 11.51
N GLY A 121 2.57 2.22 12.31
CA GLY A 121 2.89 3.65 12.26
C GLY A 121 3.49 4.05 10.92
N GLN A 122 4.38 3.25 10.38
CA GLN A 122 4.98 3.50 9.06
C GLN A 122 3.99 3.26 7.91
N CYS A 123 3.07 2.31 8.03
CA CYS A 123 1.96 2.15 7.08
C CYS A 123 1.04 3.36 7.08
N MET A 124 0.72 3.90 8.27
CA MET A 124 -0.13 5.10 8.37
C MET A 124 0.59 6.35 7.83
N LEU A 125 1.88 6.47 8.04
CA LEU A 125 2.70 7.53 7.44
C LEU A 125 2.71 7.41 5.91
N ALA A 126 2.85 6.21 5.36
CA ALA A 126 2.73 5.96 3.93
C ALA A 126 1.34 6.31 3.41
N ALA A 127 0.28 5.96 4.14
CA ALA A 127 -1.10 6.29 3.79
C ALA A 127 -1.30 7.80 3.69
N ARG A 128 -0.82 8.59 4.66
CA ARG A 128 -0.87 10.05 4.60
C ARG A 128 -0.16 10.60 3.36
N ARG A 129 1.04 10.09 3.04
CA ARG A 129 1.80 10.51 1.86
C ARG A 129 1.09 10.16 0.55
N LEU A 130 0.43 9.01 0.50
CA LEU A 130 -0.37 8.62 -0.65
C LEU A 130 -1.58 9.53 -0.86
N VAL A 131 -2.28 9.89 0.22
CA VAL A 131 -3.38 10.88 0.16
C VAL A 131 -2.86 12.23 -0.32
N GLU A 132 -1.76 12.71 0.21
CA GLU A 132 -1.10 13.95 -0.20
C GLU A 132 -0.68 13.92 -1.69
N ALA A 133 -0.28 12.76 -2.19
CA ALA A 133 0.05 12.55 -3.60
C ALA A 133 -1.20 12.44 -4.52
N GLY A 134 -2.42 12.44 -3.95
CA GLY A 134 -3.69 12.42 -4.67
C GLY A 134 -4.35 11.05 -4.80
N THR A 135 -3.94 10.08 -4.00
CA THR A 135 -4.63 8.78 -3.94
C THR A 135 -6.00 8.94 -3.29
N THR A 136 -7.05 8.50 -3.96
CA THR A 136 -8.44 8.70 -3.52
C THR A 136 -8.91 7.73 -2.45
N PHE A 137 -8.30 6.55 -2.35
CA PHE A 137 -8.64 5.54 -1.37
C PHE A 137 -7.40 4.79 -0.90
N VAL A 138 -7.18 4.77 0.40
CA VAL A 138 -6.08 4.01 1.03
C VAL A 138 -6.67 3.22 2.18
N ALA A 139 -6.39 1.92 2.22
CA ALA A 139 -6.74 1.06 3.35
C ALA A 139 -5.47 0.59 4.06
N VAL A 140 -5.45 0.72 5.38
CA VAL A 140 -4.40 0.17 6.23
C VAL A 140 -5.02 -0.93 7.08
N ASN A 141 -4.68 -2.17 6.78
CA ASN A 141 -5.15 -3.32 7.54
C ASN A 141 -4.17 -3.62 8.68
N TRP A 142 -4.70 -3.77 9.87
CA TRP A 142 -3.94 -4.16 11.03
C TRP A 142 -4.29 -5.59 11.42
N GLU A 143 -3.58 -6.52 10.83
CA GLU A 143 -3.68 -7.95 11.14
C GLU A 143 -2.33 -8.46 11.65
N VAL A 144 -2.30 -9.11 12.81
CA VAL A 144 -1.07 -9.66 13.41
C VAL A 144 -1.35 -10.99 14.09
N ASP A 145 -0.41 -11.93 13.98
CA ASP A 145 -0.42 -13.16 14.78
C ASP A 145 -0.10 -12.85 16.24
N VAL A 146 -1.05 -13.14 17.10
CA VAL A 146 -1.11 -12.74 18.51
C VAL A 146 -0.08 -13.40 19.38
N GLU A 147 0.21 -14.67 19.13
CA GLU A 147 0.99 -15.48 20.08
C GLU A 147 2.43 -14.98 20.20
N LYS A 148 2.94 -14.35 19.16
CA LYS A 148 4.33 -13.90 19.11
C LYS A 148 4.56 -12.43 19.43
N ILE A 149 3.55 -11.55 19.22
CA ILE A 149 3.80 -10.11 19.19
C ILE A 149 2.76 -9.26 19.93
N GLY A 150 1.83 -9.87 20.63
CA GLY A 150 0.94 -9.11 21.50
C GLY A 150 -0.37 -8.64 20.91
N GLY A 151 -0.89 -9.26 19.86
CA GLY A 151 -2.30 -9.17 19.64
C GLY A 151 -2.82 -8.62 18.32
N HIS A 152 -3.74 -9.33 17.76
CA HIS A 152 -4.66 -8.80 16.77
C HIS A 152 -5.97 -8.33 17.43
N TRP A 153 -6.90 -7.84 16.61
CA TRP A 153 -8.14 -7.27 17.09
C TRP A 153 -9.25 -8.30 17.29
N ASP A 154 -9.17 -9.48 16.64
CA ASP A 154 -10.09 -10.61 16.86
C ASP A 154 -9.69 -11.38 18.14
N MET A 155 -10.14 -10.86 19.28
CA MET A 155 -9.73 -11.32 20.60
C MET A 155 -10.74 -12.28 21.19
N HIS A 156 -10.58 -13.58 20.96
CA HIS A 156 -11.42 -14.62 21.52
C HIS A 156 -11.21 -14.81 23.04
N HIS A 157 -10.08 -14.35 23.58
CA HIS A 157 -9.72 -14.40 25.00
C HIS A 157 -8.73 -13.27 25.34
N ASN A 158 -8.53 -13.02 26.64
CA ASN A 158 -7.62 -11.99 27.14
C ASN A 158 -7.85 -10.56 26.60
N ASN A 159 -9.09 -10.22 26.25
CA ASN A 159 -9.46 -8.97 25.60
C ASN A 159 -8.84 -7.74 26.26
N PHE A 160 -9.03 -7.54 27.58
CA PHE A 160 -8.49 -6.35 28.27
C PHE A 160 -6.98 -6.26 28.28
N ARG A 161 -6.28 -7.41 28.34
CA ARG A 161 -4.82 -7.43 28.27
C ARG A 161 -4.35 -6.99 26.87
N MET A 162 -5.00 -7.48 25.84
CA MET A 162 -4.67 -7.15 24.45
C MET A 162 -4.98 -5.70 24.14
N LEU A 163 -6.13 -5.19 24.58
CA LEU A 163 -6.49 -3.80 24.40
C LEU A 163 -5.50 -2.83 25.09
N LYS A 164 -5.01 -3.17 26.28
CA LYS A 164 -3.97 -2.38 26.95
C LYS A 164 -2.69 -2.25 26.14
N PHE A 165 -2.40 -3.21 25.28
CA PHE A 165 -1.27 -3.17 24.37
C PHE A 165 -1.58 -2.41 23.07
N ASN A 166 -2.72 -2.73 22.42
CA ASN A 166 -3.05 -2.21 21.11
C ASN A 166 -3.57 -0.77 21.12
N LEU A 167 -4.38 -0.40 22.11
CA LEU A 167 -5.00 0.93 22.14
C LEU A 167 -4.00 2.09 22.22
N PRO A 168 -2.92 2.04 23.02
CA PRO A 168 -1.94 3.11 23.01
C PRO A 168 -1.24 3.30 21.66
N ILE A 169 -1.02 2.20 20.93
CA ILE A 169 -0.44 2.24 19.60
C ILE A 169 -1.44 2.84 18.60
N LEU A 170 -2.70 2.44 18.67
CA LEU A 170 -3.76 2.98 17.82
C LEU A 170 -3.96 4.47 18.08
N ASP A 171 -4.00 4.87 19.35
CA ASP A 171 -4.13 6.27 19.77
C ASP A 171 -2.98 7.13 19.20
N GLN A 172 -1.74 6.68 19.35
CA GLN A 172 -0.57 7.35 18.79
C GLN A 172 -0.69 7.53 17.27
N ILE A 173 -1.06 6.47 16.56
CA ILE A 173 -1.15 6.47 15.08
C ILE A 173 -2.27 7.41 14.62
N CYS A 174 -3.46 7.32 15.23
CA CYS A 174 -4.60 8.16 14.88
C CYS A 174 -4.33 9.62 15.18
N THR A 175 -3.79 9.92 16.35
CA THR A 175 -3.42 11.30 16.72
C THR A 175 -2.41 11.89 15.75
N ALA A 176 -1.35 11.13 15.41
CA ALA A 176 -0.35 11.57 14.45
C ALA A 176 -0.97 11.85 13.08
N LEU A 177 -1.86 10.96 12.59
CA LEU A 177 -2.53 11.13 11.32
C LEU A 177 -3.42 12.36 11.28
N PHE A 178 -4.31 12.53 12.26
CA PHE A 178 -5.25 13.67 12.31
C PHE A 178 -4.53 15.01 12.39
N GLU A 179 -3.52 15.11 13.24
CA GLU A 179 -2.73 16.33 13.36
C GLU A 179 -1.93 16.63 12.08
N ASP A 180 -1.36 15.62 11.43
CA ASP A 180 -0.58 15.81 10.20
C ASP A 180 -1.49 16.20 9.02
N LEU A 181 -2.67 15.56 8.89
CA LEU A 181 -3.68 15.95 7.89
C LEU A 181 -4.17 17.39 8.14
N ALA A 182 -4.42 17.77 9.38
CA ALA A 182 -4.84 19.13 9.72
C ALA A 182 -3.75 20.15 9.39
N GLN A 183 -2.50 19.91 9.77
CA GLN A 183 -1.35 20.79 9.51
C GLN A 183 -1.10 20.99 8.01
N ARG A 184 -1.46 19.99 7.18
CA ARG A 184 -1.31 20.03 5.72
C ARG A 184 -2.56 20.56 5.00
N GLY A 185 -3.63 20.89 5.73
CA GLY A 185 -4.91 21.34 5.14
C GLY A 185 -5.62 20.22 4.37
N LEU A 186 -5.35 18.97 4.66
CA LEU A 186 -5.95 17.80 4.02
C LEU A 186 -7.15 17.23 4.80
N LEU A 187 -7.31 17.59 6.07
CA LEU A 187 -8.33 17.00 6.93
C LEU A 187 -9.75 17.30 6.45
N ASP A 188 -10.00 18.50 5.96
CA ASP A 188 -11.34 18.92 5.49
C ASP A 188 -11.78 18.19 4.21
N SER A 189 -10.83 17.61 3.47
CA SER A 189 -11.10 16.88 2.21
C SER A 189 -10.87 15.38 2.33
N THR A 190 -10.54 14.87 3.52
CA THR A 190 -10.20 13.45 3.76
C THR A 190 -11.12 12.84 4.79
N LEU A 191 -11.94 11.87 4.39
CA LEU A 191 -12.69 11.04 5.31
C LEU A 191 -11.79 9.94 5.88
N VAL A 192 -11.62 9.96 7.20
CA VAL A 192 -10.91 8.89 7.92
C VAL A 192 -11.92 7.96 8.59
N VAL A 193 -11.87 6.68 8.27
CA VAL A 193 -12.74 5.66 8.86
C VAL A 193 -11.88 4.68 9.63
N VAL A 194 -12.19 4.51 10.92
CA VAL A 194 -11.60 3.49 11.79
C VAL A 194 -12.69 2.49 12.11
N THR A 195 -12.52 1.24 11.70
CA THR A 195 -13.55 0.22 11.87
C THR A 195 -12.93 -1.14 12.20
N GLY A 196 -13.70 -1.98 12.83
CA GLY A 196 -13.42 -3.40 12.98
C GLY A 196 -14.54 -4.23 12.32
N GLU A 197 -14.41 -5.52 12.37
CA GLU A 197 -15.45 -6.46 11.97
C GLU A 197 -16.37 -6.84 13.15
#